data_bcbf3c493cb45592fbe6eb67d0925526
#
_entry.id   bcbf3c493cb45592fbe6eb67d0925526
#
_cell.length_a   1.000
_cell.length_b   1.000
_cell.length_c   1.000
_cell.angle_alpha   90.00
_cell.angle_beta   90.00
_cell.angle_gamma   90.00
#
_symmetry.space_group_name_H-M   'P 1'
#
loop_
_entity.id
_entity.type
_entity.pdbx_description
1 polymer ?
#
loop_
_entity_poly.entity_id
_entity_poly.type
_entity_poly.pdbx_seq_one_letter_code
_entity_poly.pdbx_strand_id
1 'polypeptide(L)'
;MSWILGNTDRLMDARFAAAAGAERLVLSLDADAGAWNEISGWVAGPDLWLMATPALAEPGPGWTERFLECKGLYCRDSAVWEGMESLGDAFALEMPGWALELSPDVLGHLRNRGGWGSRMPDWLVVDPWALDAADGAFVGGVSGPNLRWFALVSIKPGADAGDADQLAQRLKDLAQEIGSACAGLYFEARPGQDSEYVTIEDWVDAMEGRFV
;
A
#
# COMPACT_ATOMS: atom_id res chain seq x y z
N MET A 1 4.70 -11.09 -11.21
CA MET A 1 4.94 -10.38 -9.94
C MET A 1 3.72 -9.55 -9.62
N SER A 2 3.32 -9.47 -8.34
CA SER A 2 2.21 -8.60 -7.92
C SER A 2 2.69 -7.16 -7.73
N TRP A 3 1.86 -6.17 -8.07
CA TRP A 3 2.18 -4.77 -7.79
C TRP A 3 0.93 -3.92 -7.56
N ILE A 4 1.12 -2.79 -6.91
CA ILE A 4 0.08 -1.86 -6.46
C ILE A 4 0.46 -0.46 -6.92
N LEU A 5 -0.51 0.30 -7.42
CA LEU A 5 -0.37 1.74 -7.59
C LEU A 5 -1.10 2.47 -6.46
N GLY A 6 -0.37 3.27 -5.71
CA GLY A 6 -0.88 4.04 -4.57
C GLY A 6 -1.00 5.52 -4.85
N ASN A 7 -1.80 6.19 -4.02
CA ASN A 7 -1.99 7.64 -4.01
C ASN A 7 -2.46 8.22 -5.36
N THR A 8 -3.26 7.47 -6.11
CA THR A 8 -3.77 7.98 -7.37
C THR A 8 -5.04 8.78 -7.16
N ASP A 9 -5.09 9.97 -7.75
CA ASP A 9 -6.25 10.86 -7.80
C ASP A 9 -6.78 11.03 -9.23
N ARG A 10 -6.06 10.45 -10.21
CA ARG A 10 -6.30 10.66 -11.65
C ARG A 10 -6.78 9.39 -12.32
N LEU A 11 -7.80 9.54 -13.16
CA LEU A 11 -8.35 8.45 -13.96
C LEU A 11 -7.32 7.83 -14.91
N MET A 12 -6.40 8.64 -15.45
CA MET A 12 -5.35 8.15 -16.36
C MET A 12 -4.40 7.18 -15.66
N ASP A 13 -4.00 7.48 -14.42
CA ASP A 13 -3.13 6.61 -13.63
C ASP A 13 -3.81 5.28 -13.34
N ALA A 14 -5.09 5.33 -12.97
CA ALA A 14 -5.89 4.14 -12.71
C ALA A 14 -6.08 3.27 -13.97
N ARG A 15 -6.31 3.90 -15.14
CA ARG A 15 -6.41 3.20 -16.43
C ARG A 15 -5.09 2.53 -16.82
N PHE A 16 -3.98 3.23 -16.64
CA PHE A 16 -2.65 2.67 -16.86
C PHE A 16 -2.44 1.45 -15.95
N ALA A 17 -2.64 1.60 -14.65
CA ALA A 17 -2.42 0.53 -13.69
C ALA A 17 -3.30 -0.70 -13.99
N ALA A 18 -4.55 -0.50 -14.36
CA ALA A 18 -5.44 -1.59 -14.76
C ALA A 18 -4.96 -2.29 -16.04
N ALA A 19 -4.52 -1.53 -17.05
CA ALA A 19 -4.02 -2.06 -18.31
C ALA A 19 -2.68 -2.81 -18.15
N ALA A 20 -1.81 -2.34 -17.26
CA ALA A 20 -0.50 -2.91 -16.96
C ALA A 20 -0.56 -4.03 -15.88
N GLY A 21 -1.75 -4.43 -15.43
CA GLY A 21 -1.94 -5.58 -14.55
C GLY A 21 -1.65 -5.34 -13.07
N ALA A 22 -1.87 -4.13 -12.57
CA ALA A 22 -1.83 -3.87 -11.13
C ALA A 22 -2.83 -4.77 -10.38
N GLU A 23 -2.41 -5.33 -9.25
CA GLU A 23 -3.31 -6.11 -8.39
C GLU A 23 -4.29 -5.21 -7.65
N ARG A 24 -3.82 -4.03 -7.21
CA ARG A 24 -4.60 -3.08 -6.42
C ARG A 24 -4.35 -1.65 -6.86
N LEU A 25 -5.35 -0.82 -6.61
CA LEU A 25 -5.28 0.64 -6.68
C LEU A 25 -5.60 1.23 -5.31
N VAL A 26 -4.80 2.17 -4.85
CA VAL A 26 -5.12 2.98 -3.67
C VAL A 26 -5.47 4.38 -4.14
N LEU A 27 -6.75 4.72 -4.08
CA LEU A 27 -7.26 6.03 -4.50
C LEU A 27 -7.17 7.04 -3.36
N SER A 28 -6.81 8.26 -3.71
CA SER A 28 -6.96 9.40 -2.81
C SER A 28 -8.44 9.71 -2.57
N LEU A 29 -8.77 10.17 -1.37
CA LEU A 29 -10.11 10.70 -1.05
C LEU A 29 -10.50 11.90 -1.93
N ASP A 30 -9.50 12.68 -2.35
CA ASP A 30 -9.68 13.86 -3.18
C ASP A 30 -9.85 13.53 -4.67
N ALA A 31 -9.82 12.24 -5.02
CA ALA A 31 -10.08 11.82 -6.40
C ALA A 31 -11.43 12.36 -6.89
N ASP A 32 -11.42 12.93 -8.08
CA ASP A 32 -12.61 13.52 -8.68
C ASP A 32 -13.73 12.47 -8.81
N ALA A 33 -14.98 12.92 -8.63
CA ALA A 33 -16.14 12.04 -8.64
C ALA A 33 -16.32 11.29 -9.99
N GLY A 34 -15.88 11.89 -11.10
CA GLY A 34 -15.91 11.23 -12.41
C GLY A 34 -14.94 10.07 -12.49
N ALA A 35 -13.70 10.27 -12.01
CA ALA A 35 -12.69 9.21 -11.91
C ALA A 35 -13.16 8.09 -10.99
N TRP A 36 -13.72 8.43 -9.85
CA TRP A 36 -14.25 7.46 -8.91
C TRP A 36 -15.34 6.58 -9.55
N ASN A 37 -16.37 7.20 -10.14
CA ASN A 37 -17.50 6.50 -10.73
C ASN A 37 -17.09 5.59 -11.91
N GLU A 38 -16.07 5.97 -12.66
CA GLU A 38 -15.56 5.11 -13.74
C GLU A 38 -14.80 3.90 -13.18
N ILE A 39 -13.90 4.14 -12.22
CA ILE A 39 -13.05 3.09 -11.65
C ILE A 39 -13.87 2.06 -10.86
N SER A 40 -14.81 2.51 -10.04
CA SER A 40 -15.66 1.64 -9.23
C SER A 40 -16.59 0.76 -10.08
N GLY A 41 -16.90 1.20 -11.29
CA GLY A 41 -17.69 0.44 -12.27
C GLY A 41 -16.91 -0.68 -13.00
N TRP A 42 -15.61 -0.81 -12.80
CA TRP A 42 -14.81 -1.85 -13.46
C TRP A 42 -15.07 -3.23 -12.86
N VAL A 43 -15.67 -4.13 -13.66
CA VAL A 43 -16.05 -5.48 -13.25
C VAL A 43 -14.84 -6.44 -13.15
N ALA A 44 -13.80 -6.15 -13.93
CA ALA A 44 -12.56 -6.93 -13.99
C ALA A 44 -11.38 -5.95 -13.97
N GLY A 45 -10.90 -5.63 -12.81
CA GLY A 45 -9.81 -4.69 -12.61
C GLY A 45 -9.10 -4.95 -11.30
N PRO A 46 -8.12 -4.10 -10.95
CA PRO A 46 -7.45 -4.17 -9.67
C PRO A 46 -8.44 -3.96 -8.52
N ASP A 47 -8.16 -4.58 -7.39
CA ASP A 47 -8.90 -4.34 -6.15
C ASP A 47 -8.75 -2.87 -5.74
N LEU A 48 -9.87 -2.23 -5.43
CA LEU A 48 -9.92 -0.82 -5.09
C LEU A 48 -9.77 -0.63 -3.58
N TRP A 49 -8.81 0.21 -3.19
CA TRP A 49 -8.53 0.61 -1.81
C TRP A 49 -8.61 2.12 -1.69
N LEU A 50 -9.01 2.61 -0.53
CA LEU A 50 -9.13 4.05 -0.27
C LEU A 50 -8.06 4.50 0.70
N MET A 51 -7.34 5.58 0.36
CA MET A 51 -6.37 6.18 1.26
C MET A 51 -7.10 6.87 2.42
N ALA A 52 -6.83 6.39 3.61
CA ALA A 52 -7.32 6.99 4.83
C ALA A 52 -6.53 8.26 5.15
N THR A 53 -7.23 9.34 5.43
CA THR A 53 -6.65 10.63 5.83
C THR A 53 -7.24 11.06 7.17
N PRO A 54 -6.65 12.05 7.87
CA PRO A 54 -7.23 12.61 9.09
C PRO A 54 -8.66 13.15 8.92
N ALA A 55 -9.04 13.50 7.69
CA ALA A 55 -10.41 13.91 7.36
C ALA A 55 -11.45 12.79 7.51
N LEU A 56 -11.02 11.55 7.72
CA LEU A 56 -11.90 10.41 8.04
C LEU A 56 -12.69 10.60 9.34
N ALA A 57 -12.17 11.37 10.27
CA ALA A 57 -12.88 11.68 11.52
C ALA A 57 -14.17 12.49 11.29
N GLU A 58 -14.27 13.19 10.15
CA GLU A 58 -15.45 13.95 9.73
C GLU A 58 -15.81 13.63 8.27
N PRO A 59 -16.41 12.46 8.02
CA PRO A 59 -16.72 12.03 6.66
C PRO A 59 -17.73 12.98 6.00
N GLY A 60 -17.32 13.56 4.88
CA GLY A 60 -18.20 14.38 4.04
C GLY A 60 -19.26 13.56 3.29
N PRO A 61 -20.23 14.25 2.64
CA PRO A 61 -21.22 13.59 1.79
C PRO A 61 -20.57 12.74 0.69
N GLY A 62 -21.07 11.53 0.46
CA GLY A 62 -20.54 10.59 -0.54
C GLY A 62 -19.37 9.72 -0.06
N TRP A 63 -18.83 9.99 1.14
CA TRP A 63 -17.72 9.22 1.67
C TRP A 63 -18.13 7.78 2.00
N THR A 64 -19.29 7.60 2.63
CA THR A 64 -19.82 6.28 2.96
C THR A 64 -20.04 5.42 1.70
N GLU A 65 -20.50 6.04 0.62
CA GLU A 65 -20.70 5.37 -0.66
C GLU A 65 -19.36 4.86 -1.23
N ARG A 66 -18.35 5.73 -1.31
CA ARG A 66 -16.99 5.36 -1.75
C ARG A 66 -16.37 4.27 -0.87
N PHE A 67 -16.57 4.36 0.43
CA PHE A 67 -16.08 3.37 1.38
C PHE A 67 -16.69 1.98 1.14
N LEU A 68 -17.98 1.89 0.85
CA LEU A 68 -18.67 0.62 0.59
C LEU A 68 -18.26 -0.03 -0.75
N GLU A 69 -17.75 0.76 -1.68
CA GLU A 69 -17.26 0.28 -2.97
C GLU A 69 -15.81 -0.24 -2.91
N CYS A 70 -15.08 0.07 -1.84
CA CYS A 70 -13.69 -0.34 -1.66
C CYS A 70 -13.56 -1.71 -0.99
N LYS A 71 -12.45 -2.39 -1.27
CA LYS A 71 -12.03 -3.61 -0.55
C LYS A 71 -11.44 -3.31 0.82
N GLY A 72 -10.94 -2.08 1.03
CA GLY A 72 -10.33 -1.70 2.28
C GLY A 72 -9.79 -0.28 2.31
N LEU A 73 -9.23 0.05 3.46
CA LEU A 73 -8.57 1.33 3.74
C LEU A 73 -7.06 1.14 3.85
N TYR A 74 -6.33 2.13 3.36
CA TYR A 74 -4.87 2.20 3.44
C TYR A 74 -4.46 3.40 4.28
N CYS A 75 -3.66 3.17 5.33
CA CYS A 75 -3.21 4.19 6.27
C CYS A 75 -1.71 4.43 6.15
N ARG A 76 -1.29 5.69 6.38
CA ARG A 76 0.11 6.13 6.34
C ARG A 76 0.67 6.61 7.66
N ASP A 77 -0.19 6.97 8.60
CA ASP A 77 0.24 7.51 9.88
C ASP A 77 -0.48 6.87 11.06
N SER A 78 0.14 6.97 12.24
CA SER A 78 -0.34 6.34 13.46
C SER A 78 -1.63 6.98 13.99
N ALA A 79 -1.84 8.27 13.77
CA ALA A 79 -3.04 8.96 14.26
C ALA A 79 -4.28 8.53 13.47
N VAL A 80 -4.13 8.36 12.14
CA VAL A 80 -5.20 7.80 11.29
C VAL A 80 -5.47 6.35 11.67
N TRP A 81 -4.44 5.55 11.94
CA TRP A 81 -4.60 4.18 12.40
C TRP A 81 -5.38 4.11 13.72
N GLU A 82 -5.02 4.91 14.75
CA GLU A 82 -5.75 4.98 16.01
C GLU A 82 -7.21 5.40 15.81
N GLY A 83 -7.43 6.40 14.96
CA GLY A 83 -8.78 6.85 14.59
C GLY A 83 -9.60 5.74 13.94
N MET A 84 -8.99 4.96 13.07
CA MET A 84 -9.64 3.81 12.40
C MET A 84 -9.95 2.67 13.37
N GLU A 85 -9.10 2.38 14.35
CA GLU A 85 -9.43 1.38 15.38
C GLU A 85 -10.66 1.81 16.19
N SER A 86 -10.74 3.08 16.51
CA SER A 86 -11.90 3.65 17.22
C SER A 86 -13.17 3.61 16.36
N LEU A 87 -13.06 3.84 15.06
CA LEU A 87 -14.15 3.69 14.09
C LEU A 87 -14.46 2.20 13.85
N GLY A 88 -13.45 1.33 13.87
CA GLY A 88 -13.59 -0.13 13.72
C GLY A 88 -14.51 -0.73 14.78
N ASP A 89 -14.46 -0.23 15.99
CA ASP A 89 -15.41 -0.64 17.06
C ASP A 89 -16.85 -0.19 16.75
N ALA A 90 -17.02 0.94 16.06
CA ALA A 90 -18.33 1.44 15.63
C ALA A 90 -18.83 0.78 14.33
N PHE A 91 -17.93 0.35 13.44
CA PHE A 91 -18.22 -0.27 12.15
C PHE A 91 -17.87 -1.79 12.10
N ALA A 92 -17.58 -2.41 13.24
CA ALA A 92 -16.93 -3.72 13.40
C ALA A 92 -17.59 -4.90 12.67
N LEU A 93 -18.76 -4.75 12.11
CA LEU A 93 -19.47 -5.81 11.38
C LEU A 93 -19.29 -5.74 9.86
N GLU A 94 -18.75 -4.64 9.31
CA GLU A 94 -18.72 -4.40 7.85
C GLU A 94 -17.42 -3.75 7.34
N MET A 95 -16.38 -3.63 8.19
CA MET A 95 -15.11 -3.04 7.70
C MET A 95 -14.50 -3.93 6.62
N PRO A 96 -14.33 -3.39 5.41
CA PRO A 96 -13.46 -4.01 4.42
C PRO A 96 -12.05 -4.16 5.00
N GLY A 97 -11.13 -4.77 4.27
CA GLY A 97 -9.76 -4.95 4.67
C GLY A 97 -9.08 -3.65 5.13
N TRP A 98 -7.97 -3.73 5.82
CA TRP A 98 -7.13 -2.57 6.08
C TRP A 98 -5.65 -2.86 5.83
N ALA A 99 -4.93 -1.84 5.42
CA ALA A 99 -3.53 -1.90 5.09
C ALA A 99 -2.79 -0.69 5.65
N LEU A 100 -1.49 -0.83 5.84
CA LEU A 100 -0.70 0.16 6.55
C LEU A 100 0.66 0.36 5.88
N GLU A 101 1.09 1.62 5.76
CA GLU A 101 2.49 1.93 5.47
C GLU A 101 3.29 1.91 6.76
N LEU A 102 4.35 1.11 6.77
CA LEU A 102 5.24 1.00 7.91
C LEU A 102 6.27 2.13 7.91
N SER A 103 5.79 3.34 8.17
CA SER A 103 6.62 4.52 8.36
C SER A 103 7.33 4.47 9.73
N PRO A 104 8.38 5.27 9.96
CA PRO A 104 9.03 5.37 11.28
C PRO A 104 8.06 5.76 12.41
N ASP A 105 7.06 6.59 12.13
CA ASP A 105 6.01 6.97 13.08
C ASP A 105 5.14 5.76 13.45
N VAL A 106 4.63 5.05 12.46
CA VAL A 106 3.83 3.85 12.65
C VAL A 106 4.62 2.76 13.38
N LEU A 107 5.89 2.57 13.02
CA LEU A 107 6.75 1.60 13.69
C LEU A 107 6.99 1.97 15.16
N GLY A 108 7.23 3.25 15.45
CA GLY A 108 7.34 3.76 16.82
C GLY A 108 6.06 3.52 17.63
N HIS A 109 4.90 3.80 17.04
CA HIS A 109 3.60 3.55 17.64
C HIS A 109 3.37 2.05 17.90
N LEU A 110 3.68 1.20 16.92
CA LEU A 110 3.57 -0.26 17.04
C LEU A 110 4.44 -0.81 18.19
N ARG A 111 5.67 -0.30 18.34
CA ARG A 111 6.57 -0.67 19.44
C ARG A 111 6.02 -0.25 20.81
N ASN A 112 5.51 0.97 20.91
CA ASN A 112 4.93 1.48 22.16
C ASN A 112 3.71 0.65 22.61
N ARG A 113 2.92 0.14 21.66
CA ARG A 113 1.76 -0.72 21.95
C ARG A 113 2.13 -2.18 22.16
N GLY A 114 3.31 -2.61 21.75
CA GLY A 114 3.74 -4.01 21.78
C GLY A 114 3.08 -4.91 20.75
N GLY A 115 2.44 -4.37 19.71
CA GLY A 115 1.80 -5.13 18.63
C GLY A 115 0.66 -4.40 17.93
N TRP A 116 -0.03 -5.14 17.05
CA TRP A 116 -1.08 -4.59 16.17
C TRP A 116 -2.40 -4.20 16.86
N GLY A 117 -2.55 -4.48 18.14
CA GLY A 117 -3.81 -4.25 18.82
C GLY A 117 -4.83 -5.35 18.55
N SER A 118 -6.07 -5.00 18.26
CA SER A 118 -7.17 -5.96 18.10
C SER A 118 -7.17 -6.67 16.73
N ARG A 119 -6.56 -6.07 15.72
CA ARG A 119 -6.54 -6.60 14.35
C ARG A 119 -5.24 -6.27 13.63
N MET A 120 -4.62 -7.28 13.06
CA MET A 120 -3.47 -7.13 12.17
C MET A 120 -3.91 -6.60 10.80
N PRO A 121 -3.10 -5.75 10.13
CA PRO A 121 -3.38 -5.34 8.75
C PRO A 121 -3.38 -6.54 7.79
N ASP A 122 -4.21 -6.46 6.76
CA ASP A 122 -4.27 -7.48 5.71
C ASP A 122 -2.99 -7.49 4.86
N TRP A 123 -2.36 -6.33 4.74
CA TRP A 123 -1.04 -6.18 4.12
C TRP A 123 -0.35 -4.89 4.57
N LEU A 124 0.97 -4.89 4.44
CA LEU A 124 1.83 -3.75 4.75
C LEU A 124 2.51 -3.21 3.50
N VAL A 125 2.81 -1.93 3.51
CA VAL A 125 3.81 -1.31 2.63
C VAL A 125 5.03 -0.99 3.46
N VAL A 126 6.19 -1.40 2.97
CA VAL A 126 7.46 -1.29 3.67
C VAL A 126 8.46 -0.58 2.77
N ASP A 127 9.05 0.51 3.23
CA ASP A 127 10.25 1.05 2.59
C ASP A 127 11.44 0.16 2.96
N PRO A 128 12.00 -0.59 1.99
CA PRO A 128 13.08 -1.54 2.29
C PRO A 128 14.37 -0.87 2.76
N TRP A 129 14.53 0.44 2.52
CA TRP A 129 15.70 1.19 2.90
C TRP A 129 15.54 1.93 4.25
N ALA A 130 14.32 2.07 4.73
CA ALA A 130 14.02 2.73 6.01
C ALA A 130 14.07 1.78 7.22
N LEU A 131 13.91 0.47 7.00
CA LEU A 131 13.94 -0.52 8.09
C LEU A 131 15.36 -1.08 8.27
N ASP A 132 15.77 -1.24 9.52
CA ASP A 132 16.93 -2.04 9.88
C ASP A 132 16.53 -3.50 10.24
N ALA A 133 17.53 -4.34 10.51
CA ALA A 133 17.30 -5.75 10.86
C ALA A 133 16.50 -5.93 12.16
N ALA A 134 16.66 -5.03 13.12
CA ALA A 134 15.90 -5.08 14.38
C ALA A 134 14.44 -4.69 14.18
N ASP A 135 14.17 -3.74 13.28
CA ASP A 135 12.82 -3.36 12.85
C ASP A 135 12.13 -4.53 12.14
N GLY A 136 12.81 -5.16 11.18
CA GLY A 136 12.29 -6.31 10.46
C GLY A 136 11.96 -7.47 11.40
N ALA A 137 12.87 -7.82 12.29
CA ALA A 137 12.66 -8.88 13.28
C ALA A 137 11.49 -8.56 14.25
N PHE A 138 11.36 -7.31 14.68
CA PHE A 138 10.24 -6.88 15.51
C PHE A 138 8.91 -7.02 14.78
N VAL A 139 8.80 -6.51 13.55
CA VAL A 139 7.59 -6.61 12.72
C VAL A 139 7.21 -8.08 12.50
N GLY A 140 8.17 -8.92 12.16
CA GLY A 140 7.95 -10.36 12.00
C GLY A 140 7.46 -11.03 13.28
N GLY A 141 8.04 -10.66 14.43
CA GLY A 141 7.66 -11.17 15.75
C GLY A 141 6.21 -10.85 16.14
N VAL A 142 5.71 -9.65 15.80
CA VAL A 142 4.34 -9.23 16.13
C VAL A 142 3.30 -9.61 15.08
N SER A 143 3.73 -9.96 13.86
CA SER A 143 2.84 -10.25 12.72
C SER A 143 2.69 -11.75 12.44
N GLY A 144 3.72 -12.54 12.69
CA GLY A 144 3.75 -13.96 12.35
C GLY A 144 3.94 -14.25 10.86
N PRO A 145 3.93 -15.53 10.47
CA PRO A 145 4.39 -16.00 9.16
C PRO A 145 3.43 -15.69 7.99
N ASN A 146 2.21 -15.29 8.29
CA ASN A 146 1.18 -15.01 7.27
C ASN A 146 1.13 -13.54 6.87
N LEU A 147 2.04 -12.72 7.37
CA LEU A 147 2.11 -11.31 6.98
C LEU A 147 2.33 -11.18 5.47
N ARG A 148 1.48 -10.42 4.83
CA ARG A 148 1.64 -10.02 3.42
C ARG A 148 2.20 -8.60 3.38
N TRP A 149 3.31 -8.39 2.70
CA TRP A 149 3.91 -7.06 2.59
C TRP A 149 4.42 -6.79 1.19
N PHE A 150 4.41 -5.50 0.82
CA PHE A 150 4.85 -4.97 -0.46
C PHE A 150 5.97 -3.97 -0.23
N ALA A 151 6.97 -3.99 -1.09
CA ALA A 151 8.07 -3.05 -1.03
C ALA A 151 7.68 -1.72 -1.66
N LEU A 152 7.84 -0.62 -0.93
CA LEU A 152 7.73 0.72 -1.47
C LEU A 152 8.90 1.00 -2.41
N VAL A 153 8.59 1.28 -3.66
CA VAL A 153 9.57 1.67 -4.67
C VAL A 153 9.38 3.14 -5.00
N SER A 154 10.37 3.94 -4.63
CA SER A 154 10.42 5.34 -5.06
C SER A 154 10.76 5.40 -6.54
N ILE A 155 9.82 5.88 -7.34
CA ILE A 155 10.02 6.08 -8.78
C ILE A 155 10.97 7.26 -8.95
N LYS A 156 12.23 6.96 -9.29
CA LYS A 156 13.20 7.98 -9.69
C LYS A 156 13.44 7.82 -11.18
N PRO A 157 13.36 8.91 -11.97
CA PRO A 157 13.75 8.86 -13.36
C PRO A 157 15.18 8.32 -13.50
N GLY A 158 15.39 7.31 -14.34
CA GLY A 158 16.70 6.76 -14.63
C GLY A 158 17.17 5.61 -13.72
N ALA A 159 16.28 4.91 -13.03
CA ALA A 159 16.60 3.65 -12.37
C ALA A 159 17.10 2.62 -13.41
N ASP A 160 18.23 1.98 -13.14
CA ASP A 160 18.83 1.00 -14.02
C ASP A 160 18.74 -0.44 -13.46
N ALA A 161 19.22 -1.42 -14.23
CA ALA A 161 19.21 -2.83 -13.83
C ALA A 161 20.04 -3.09 -12.54
N GLY A 162 21.05 -2.26 -12.26
CA GLY A 162 21.84 -2.34 -11.02
C GLY A 162 21.02 -1.99 -9.78
N ASP A 163 20.11 -1.03 -9.90
CA ASP A 163 19.17 -0.68 -8.83
C ASP A 163 18.19 -1.83 -8.53
N ALA A 164 17.74 -2.54 -9.58
CA ALA A 164 16.87 -3.70 -9.42
C ALA A 164 17.56 -4.87 -8.70
N ASP A 165 18.86 -5.13 -8.99
CA ASP A 165 19.63 -6.18 -8.30
C ASP A 165 19.85 -5.82 -6.82
N GLN A 166 20.15 -4.57 -6.51
CA GLN A 166 20.29 -4.10 -5.13
C GLN A 166 18.97 -4.21 -4.38
N LEU A 167 17.87 -3.80 -4.98
CA LEU A 167 16.54 -3.93 -4.39
C LEU A 167 16.22 -5.41 -4.15
N ALA A 168 16.40 -6.28 -5.13
CA ALA A 168 16.13 -7.71 -5.00
C ALA A 168 16.93 -8.35 -3.85
N GLN A 169 18.21 -7.98 -3.69
CA GLN A 169 19.02 -8.46 -2.58
C GLN A 169 18.46 -7.95 -1.24
N ARG A 170 18.16 -6.65 -1.15
CA ARG A 170 17.60 -6.07 0.08
C ARG A 170 16.25 -6.70 0.46
N LEU A 171 15.40 -7.00 -0.52
CA LEU A 171 14.13 -7.67 -0.26
C LEU A 171 14.30 -9.10 0.27
N LYS A 172 15.32 -9.82 -0.21
CA LYS A 172 15.67 -11.16 0.34
C LYS A 172 16.11 -11.07 1.80
N ASP A 173 16.99 -10.11 2.10
CA ASP A 173 17.46 -9.90 3.47
C ASP A 173 16.28 -9.52 4.39
N LEU A 174 15.46 -8.56 3.98
CA LEU A 174 14.30 -8.13 4.74
C LEU A 174 13.24 -9.24 4.91
N ALA A 175 13.04 -10.08 3.90
CA ALA A 175 12.16 -11.23 3.99
C ALA A 175 12.63 -12.24 5.06
N GLN A 176 13.94 -12.42 5.21
CA GLN A 176 14.52 -13.24 6.30
C GLN A 176 14.32 -12.58 7.66
N GLU A 177 14.52 -11.26 7.76
CA GLU A 177 14.34 -10.49 8.98
C GLU A 177 12.88 -10.52 9.46
N ILE A 178 11.92 -10.29 8.56
CA ILE A 178 10.48 -10.33 8.86
C ILE A 178 9.96 -11.77 9.03
N GLY A 179 10.58 -12.75 8.39
CA GLY A 179 10.12 -14.14 8.40
C GLY A 179 8.96 -14.43 7.45
N SER A 180 8.73 -13.55 6.45
CA SER A 180 7.74 -13.73 5.39
C SER A 180 8.24 -13.16 4.07
N ALA A 181 7.85 -13.77 2.95
CA ALA A 181 8.26 -13.32 1.62
C ALA A 181 7.59 -11.98 1.24
N CYS A 182 8.31 -11.13 0.53
CA CYS A 182 7.74 -9.95 -0.11
C CYS A 182 6.70 -10.38 -1.15
N ALA A 183 5.49 -9.84 -1.09
CA ALA A 183 4.40 -10.18 -1.98
C ALA A 183 4.50 -9.46 -3.35
N GLY A 184 5.17 -8.32 -3.39
CA GLY A 184 5.29 -7.52 -4.61
C GLY A 184 5.78 -6.11 -4.36
N LEU A 185 5.56 -5.22 -5.33
CA LEU A 185 5.97 -3.83 -5.29
C LEU A 185 4.79 -2.89 -5.08
N TYR A 186 5.05 -1.80 -4.39
CA TYR A 186 4.13 -0.68 -4.24
C TYR A 186 4.76 0.56 -4.86
N PHE A 187 4.11 1.13 -5.84
CA PHE A 187 4.50 2.38 -6.48
C PHE A 187 3.57 3.50 -6.04
N GLU A 188 4.14 4.64 -5.71
CA GLU A 188 3.37 5.82 -5.37
C GLU A 188 3.23 6.73 -6.58
N ALA A 189 1.98 6.99 -7.01
CA ALA A 189 1.71 7.95 -8.07
C ALA A 189 2.08 9.37 -7.59
N ARG A 190 2.74 10.14 -8.46
CA ARG A 190 3.05 11.55 -8.21
C ARG A 190 2.18 12.42 -9.10
N PRO A 191 1.46 13.38 -8.56
CA PRO A 191 0.65 14.29 -9.36
C PRO A 191 1.48 14.97 -10.45
N GLY A 192 1.08 14.85 -11.71
CA GLY A 192 1.57 15.66 -12.82
C GLY A 192 2.78 15.15 -13.61
N GLN A 193 3.23 13.89 -13.43
CA GLN A 193 4.37 13.35 -14.19
C GLN A 193 3.95 12.14 -15.04
N ASP A 194 3.68 12.36 -16.31
CA ASP A 194 3.30 11.28 -17.27
C ASP A 194 4.47 10.32 -17.61
N SER A 195 5.70 10.69 -17.28
CA SER A 195 6.89 9.87 -17.53
C SER A 195 7.09 8.71 -16.55
N GLU A 196 6.28 8.63 -15.49
CA GLU A 196 6.44 7.60 -14.46
C GLU A 196 5.92 6.23 -14.89
N TYR A 197 4.99 6.16 -15.86
CA TYR A 197 4.43 4.88 -16.32
C TYR A 197 5.47 3.97 -16.95
N VAL A 198 6.31 4.51 -17.81
CA VAL A 198 7.41 3.76 -18.43
C VAL A 198 8.37 3.25 -17.34
N THR A 199 8.64 4.06 -16.33
CA THR A 199 9.52 3.68 -15.21
C THR A 199 8.90 2.57 -14.37
N ILE A 200 7.58 2.56 -14.17
CA ILE A 200 6.88 1.47 -13.45
C ILE A 200 6.98 0.17 -14.25
N GLU A 201 6.71 0.21 -15.55
CA GLU A 201 6.84 -0.98 -16.42
C GLU A 201 8.27 -1.51 -16.41
N ASP A 202 9.27 -0.63 -16.56
CA ASP A 202 10.69 -1.00 -16.50
C ASP A 202 11.05 -1.67 -15.16
N TRP A 203 10.53 -1.18 -14.03
CA TRP A 203 10.74 -1.79 -12.72
C TRP A 203 10.05 -3.14 -12.59
N VAL A 204 8.80 -3.25 -13.04
CA VAL A 204 8.05 -4.52 -13.03
C VAL A 204 8.79 -5.58 -13.85
N ASP A 205 9.23 -5.24 -15.05
CA ASP A 205 9.97 -6.12 -15.95
C ASP A 205 11.36 -6.50 -15.37
N ALA A 206 12.08 -5.52 -14.84
CA ALA A 206 13.40 -5.75 -14.24
C ALA A 206 13.33 -6.65 -13.01
N MET A 207 12.26 -6.58 -12.23
CA MET A 207 12.07 -7.40 -11.03
C MET A 207 11.42 -8.75 -11.33
N GLU A 208 10.82 -8.94 -12.52
CA GLU A 208 10.28 -10.22 -12.95
C GLU A 208 11.40 -11.26 -13.05
N GLY A 209 11.25 -12.39 -12.41
CA GLY A 209 12.28 -13.42 -12.30
C GLY A 209 13.31 -13.23 -11.16
N ARG A 210 13.31 -12.10 -10.46
CA ARG A 210 14.15 -11.88 -9.26
C ARG A 210 13.39 -12.18 -7.95
N PHE A 211 12.08 -12.16 -8.00
CA PHE A 211 11.21 -12.63 -6.93
C PHE A 211 11.15 -14.16 -6.96
N VAL A 212 11.86 -14.78 -6.04
CA VAL A 212 11.80 -16.24 -5.81
C VAL A 212 11.55 -16.48 -4.32
#